data_ffdd7f475f5b8ff455a2cdb30ef93848
#
_entry.id   ffdd7f475f5b8ff455a2cdb30ef93848
#
_cell.length_a   1.000
_cell.length_b   1.000
_cell.length_c   1.000
_cell.angle_alpha   90.00
_cell.angle_beta   90.00
_cell.angle_gamma   90.00
#
_symmetry.space_group_name_H-M   'P 1'
#
loop_
_entity.id
_entity.type
_entity.pdbx_description
1 polymer ?
#
loop_
_entity_poly.entity_id
_entity_poly.type
_entity_poly.pdbx_seq_one_letter_code
_entity_poly.pdbx_strand_id
1 'polypeptide(L)'
;MGNVGASQLSMLPAPVFDQPLVFVDIETNGLNHIRGRVIEVAAIRVEEGRITRVFNQLVDPGSEIPAFITSLTGIRNEDLRGAMTFHQVADELYDILNGAIFVAHNVRFDYSFLKQEFKRVRKDFLPKQLCTVKLSKAFYPEERSHKLESLINRHGFSYQKRHRAYDDAHVLWQFVQHLESNFPAKTIQTVVARQIQRPAIPKDIPLELVKGLPESPGVYTFEDDNGKPLYIGKSINIKRRVLQHFGHDHDDSKEFKIAQSVKNISYVQTGSELEALLLESQMVKEQQPLYNRKLRKTDKLLLAKGTYDEAGYLRVALVDAFGLEPSDLVSTLAVYTRRGQARDNLNGLQKLYDLCPKLLGLEKSKGACFLSQLHKCRGACAGRESAADYNKRALLAFERQRVREWPYKSPVLVQEKSDARADPASGIVVDQWCVVAEIQKEPGCEMVVKTRRKAFDLDTYKILQSFIEAKPHKLAIQPLSAPELQQFGL
;
A
#
# COMPACT_ATOMS: atom_id res chain seq x y z
N MET A 1 63.97 -8.12 44.42
CA MET A 1 63.76 -7.27 43.27
C MET A 1 62.37 -7.55 42.74
N GLY A 2 61.47 -6.64 42.90
CA GLY A 2 60.06 -6.78 42.73
C GLY A 2 59.66 -6.90 41.26
N ASN A 3 58.65 -7.68 40.99
CA ASN A 3 57.92 -7.70 39.73
C ASN A 3 56.55 -7.07 39.97
N VAL A 4 56.44 -5.79 39.58
CA VAL A 4 55.19 -5.01 39.64
C VAL A 4 54.66 -4.92 38.24
N GLY A 5 53.38 -5.21 38.08
CA GLY A 5 52.61 -4.69 36.96
C GLY A 5 52.07 -5.70 35.94
N ALA A 6 51.16 -6.58 36.34
CA ALA A 6 50.15 -7.05 35.40
C ALA A 6 49.02 -6.04 35.39
N SER A 7 48.92 -5.28 34.31
CA SER A 7 47.90 -4.28 34.04
C SER A 7 46.50 -4.86 34.20
N GLN A 8 45.73 -4.29 35.09
CA GLN A 8 44.26 -4.38 35.09
C GLN A 8 43.73 -3.78 33.78
N LEU A 9 43.55 -4.61 32.76
CA LEU A 9 42.60 -4.33 31.70
C LEU A 9 41.23 -4.31 32.38
N SER A 10 40.70 -3.15 32.64
CA SER A 10 39.31 -2.94 33.03
C SER A 10 38.44 -3.59 31.94
N MET A 11 37.88 -4.77 32.25
CA MET A 11 36.83 -5.36 31.44
C MET A 11 35.71 -4.33 31.36
N LEU A 12 35.54 -3.69 30.20
CA LEU A 12 34.34 -2.90 29.91
C LEU A 12 33.12 -3.80 30.15
N PRO A 13 32.12 -3.36 30.88
CA PRO A 13 30.94 -4.17 31.11
C PRO A 13 30.35 -4.58 29.74
N ALA A 14 29.92 -5.84 29.66
CA ALA A 14 29.31 -6.36 28.42
C ALA A 14 28.19 -5.42 27.95
N PRO A 15 28.11 -5.11 26.64
CA PRO A 15 27.13 -4.17 26.13
C PRO A 15 25.72 -4.63 26.50
N VAL A 16 24.88 -3.70 26.96
CA VAL A 16 23.49 -4.01 27.34
C VAL A 16 22.65 -4.45 26.12
N PHE A 17 23.05 -4.01 24.93
CA PHE A 17 22.41 -4.31 23.67
C PHE A 17 23.35 -5.11 22.75
N ASP A 18 22.89 -6.28 22.30
CA ASP A 18 23.63 -7.15 21.37
C ASP A 18 23.59 -6.66 19.91
N GLN A 19 22.84 -5.61 19.62
CA GLN A 19 22.65 -5.06 18.29
C GLN A 19 22.81 -3.53 18.32
N PRO A 20 23.24 -2.91 17.20
CA PRO A 20 23.23 -1.47 17.06
C PRO A 20 21.87 -0.86 17.38
N LEU A 21 21.86 0.31 17.99
CA LEU A 21 20.67 1.14 18.16
C LEU A 21 20.72 2.31 17.18
N VAL A 22 19.58 2.68 16.61
CA VAL A 22 19.48 3.94 15.89
C VAL A 22 18.34 4.75 16.50
N PHE A 23 18.71 5.88 17.08
CA PHE A 23 17.79 6.85 17.67
C PHE A 23 17.29 7.76 16.57
N VAL A 24 15.98 7.78 16.41
CA VAL A 24 15.34 8.48 15.31
C VAL A 24 14.27 9.41 15.85
N ASP A 25 14.21 10.58 15.25
CA ASP A 25 13.10 11.51 15.38
C ASP A 25 12.84 12.16 14.02
N ILE A 26 11.59 12.52 13.76
CA ILE A 26 11.17 13.16 12.51
C ILE A 26 10.25 14.34 12.77
N GLU A 27 10.36 15.34 11.90
CA GLU A 27 9.35 16.38 11.77
C GLU A 27 8.54 16.16 10.50
N THR A 28 7.26 16.49 10.53
CA THR A 28 6.31 16.17 9.44
C THR A 28 5.41 17.35 9.11
N ASN A 29 4.88 17.39 7.89
CA ASN A 29 3.93 18.43 7.46
C ASN A 29 2.48 18.16 7.94
N GLY A 30 2.24 17.17 8.80
CA GLY A 30 0.94 16.84 9.36
C GLY A 30 0.94 15.52 10.15
N LEU A 31 -0.19 15.17 10.75
CA LEU A 31 -0.30 14.00 11.64
C LEU A 31 -0.65 12.68 10.92
N ASN A 32 -1.09 12.75 9.68
CA ASN A 32 -1.55 11.57 8.92
C ASN A 32 -0.42 11.03 8.03
N HIS A 33 0.19 9.91 8.41
CA HIS A 33 1.30 9.29 7.69
C HIS A 33 0.99 8.83 6.26
N ILE A 34 -0.29 8.64 5.88
CA ILE A 34 -0.68 8.26 4.52
C ILE A 34 -0.59 9.46 3.57
N ARG A 35 -1.03 10.63 4.02
CA ARG A 35 -1.09 11.87 3.23
C ARG A 35 0.08 12.81 3.51
N GLY A 36 0.58 12.79 4.74
CA GLY A 36 1.69 13.63 5.18
C GLY A 36 3.04 13.16 4.66
N ARG A 37 4.01 14.04 4.79
CA ARG A 37 5.39 13.87 4.36
C ARG A 37 6.34 14.23 5.48
N VAL A 38 7.50 13.61 5.51
CA VAL A 38 8.62 14.00 6.38
C VAL A 38 9.22 15.28 5.85
N ILE A 39 9.52 16.23 6.76
CA ILE A 39 10.17 17.51 6.46
C ILE A 39 11.54 17.66 7.12
N GLU A 40 11.82 16.91 8.18
CA GLU A 40 13.14 16.73 8.76
C GLU A 40 13.27 15.30 9.28
N VAL A 41 14.44 14.71 9.17
CA VAL A 41 14.74 13.40 9.76
C VAL A 41 16.15 13.41 10.35
N ALA A 42 16.26 12.94 11.59
CA ALA A 42 17.52 12.65 12.24
C ALA A 42 17.60 11.17 12.62
N ALA A 43 18.78 10.59 12.42
CA ALA A 43 19.10 9.22 12.83
C ALA A 43 20.51 9.19 13.41
N ILE A 44 20.63 8.74 14.65
CA ILE A 44 21.91 8.64 15.39
C ILE A 44 22.17 7.17 15.65
N ARG A 45 23.12 6.59 14.92
CA ARG A 45 23.52 5.19 15.09
C ARG A 45 24.55 5.07 16.20
N VAL A 46 24.26 4.15 17.12
CA VAL A 46 25.10 3.85 18.29
C VAL A 46 25.47 2.37 18.26
N GLU A 47 26.75 2.10 18.34
CA GLU A 47 27.33 0.75 18.45
C GLU A 47 28.30 0.74 19.66
N GLU A 48 28.21 -0.27 20.48
CA GLU A 48 29.03 -0.42 21.68
C GLU A 48 29.07 0.84 22.58
N GLY A 49 27.90 1.51 22.70
CA GLY A 49 27.75 2.71 23.52
C GLY A 49 28.37 3.99 22.93
N ARG A 50 28.80 3.97 21.66
CA ARG A 50 29.39 5.13 20.96
C ARG A 50 28.62 5.48 19.72
N ILE A 51 28.47 6.78 19.44
CA ILE A 51 27.89 7.26 18.17
C ILE A 51 28.88 6.92 17.06
N THR A 52 28.44 6.10 16.10
CA THR A 52 29.24 5.68 14.94
C THR A 52 28.85 6.41 13.66
N ARG A 53 27.56 6.79 13.51
CA ARG A 53 27.07 7.55 12.36
C ARG A 53 25.95 8.49 12.79
N VAL A 54 25.86 9.62 12.12
CA VAL A 54 24.79 10.61 12.29
C VAL A 54 24.24 10.99 10.92
N PHE A 55 22.94 11.00 10.79
CA PHE A 55 22.20 11.53 9.65
C PHE A 55 21.25 12.61 10.18
N ASN A 56 21.28 13.79 9.58
CA ASN A 56 20.38 14.89 9.95
C ASN A 56 20.11 15.76 8.73
N GLN A 57 18.90 15.69 8.19
CA GLN A 57 18.55 16.36 6.93
C GLN A 57 17.15 16.95 6.96
N LEU A 58 17.02 18.16 6.44
CA LEU A 58 15.75 18.71 5.99
C LEU A 58 15.34 17.99 4.69
N VAL A 59 14.05 17.72 4.53
CA VAL A 59 13.50 16.98 3.40
C VAL A 59 12.40 17.81 2.74
N ASP A 60 12.54 18.07 1.45
CA ASP A 60 11.48 18.71 0.67
C ASP A 60 10.27 17.78 0.52
N PRO A 61 9.11 18.10 1.10
CA PRO A 61 7.90 17.30 0.99
C PRO A 61 7.21 17.39 -0.37
N GLY A 62 7.67 18.28 -1.27
CA GLY A 62 7.03 18.60 -2.55
C GLY A 62 5.70 19.37 -2.41
N SER A 63 5.44 19.97 -1.25
CA SER A 63 4.25 20.76 -0.96
C SER A 63 4.53 21.78 0.16
N GLU A 64 3.76 22.85 0.21
CA GLU A 64 3.85 23.81 1.31
C GLU A 64 3.47 23.16 2.65
N ILE A 65 4.15 23.59 3.72
CA ILE A 65 3.84 23.18 5.08
C ILE A 65 2.86 24.16 5.75
N PRO A 66 1.90 23.64 6.53
CA PRO A 66 0.94 24.47 7.25
C PRO A 66 1.63 25.40 8.29
N ALA A 67 1.10 26.60 8.48
CA ALA A 67 1.66 27.59 9.40
C ALA A 67 1.80 27.08 10.86
N PHE A 68 0.91 26.20 11.31
CA PHE A 68 1.00 25.62 12.64
C PHE A 68 2.21 24.69 12.81
N ILE A 69 2.64 23.99 11.73
CA ILE A 69 3.87 23.18 11.73
C ILE A 69 5.09 24.09 11.85
N THR A 70 5.12 25.18 11.07
CA THR A 70 6.18 26.19 11.19
C THR A 70 6.26 26.76 12.62
N SER A 71 5.12 27.03 13.25
CA SER A 71 5.09 27.50 14.64
C SER A 71 5.61 26.47 15.63
N LEU A 72 5.39 25.19 15.39
CA LEU A 72 5.81 24.09 16.26
C LEU A 72 7.30 23.77 16.10
N THR A 73 7.76 23.60 14.88
CA THR A 73 9.12 23.10 14.57
C THR A 73 10.13 24.22 14.31
N GLY A 74 9.64 25.40 13.95
CA GLY A 74 10.44 26.50 13.46
C GLY A 74 10.97 26.34 12.05
N ILE A 75 10.60 25.24 11.36
CA ILE A 75 10.96 25.01 9.95
C ILE A 75 10.01 25.81 9.07
N ARG A 76 10.54 26.56 8.11
CA ARG A 76 9.79 27.39 7.18
C ARG A 76 9.81 26.79 5.79
N ASN A 77 8.86 27.20 4.94
CA ASN A 77 8.85 26.78 3.53
C ASN A 77 10.14 27.18 2.80
N GLU A 78 10.74 28.33 3.20
CA GLU A 78 12.02 28.80 2.64
C GLU A 78 13.17 27.83 2.96
N ASP A 79 13.19 27.24 4.15
CA ASP A 79 14.23 26.31 4.60
C ASP A 79 14.17 24.98 3.82
N LEU A 80 13.00 24.64 3.29
CA LEU A 80 12.78 23.42 2.50
C LEU A 80 13.02 23.61 1.00
N ARG A 81 13.09 24.87 0.52
CA ARG A 81 13.40 25.15 -0.88
C ARG A 81 14.83 24.76 -1.20
N GLY A 82 15.00 23.80 -2.08
CA GLY A 82 16.31 23.26 -2.45
C GLY A 82 16.85 22.18 -1.51
N ALA A 83 16.10 21.80 -0.46
CA ALA A 83 16.39 20.61 0.31
C ALA A 83 16.23 19.36 -0.56
N MET A 84 16.94 18.29 -0.21
CA MET A 84 16.80 17.02 -0.90
C MET A 84 15.41 16.42 -0.68
N THR A 85 14.85 15.81 -1.72
CA THR A 85 13.62 15.01 -1.58
C THR A 85 13.89 13.73 -0.81
N PHE A 86 12.84 13.09 -0.26
CA PHE A 86 13.02 11.80 0.42
C PHE A 86 13.64 10.74 -0.49
N HIS A 87 13.34 10.75 -1.79
CA HIS A 87 13.94 9.85 -2.75
C HIS A 87 15.47 9.96 -2.82
N GLN A 88 16.00 11.17 -2.72
CA GLN A 88 17.44 11.42 -2.78
C GLN A 88 18.18 11.00 -1.50
N VAL A 89 17.54 11.11 -0.35
CA VAL A 89 18.14 10.75 0.95
C VAL A 89 17.86 9.30 1.38
N ALA A 90 16.96 8.61 0.69
CA ALA A 90 16.44 7.31 1.11
C ALA A 90 17.50 6.21 1.21
N ASP A 91 18.50 6.20 0.33
CA ASP A 91 19.54 5.16 0.33
C ASP A 91 20.45 5.32 1.55
N GLU A 92 20.93 6.52 1.81
CA GLU A 92 21.79 6.82 2.95
C GLU A 92 21.07 6.62 4.28
N LEU A 93 19.80 7.10 4.37
CA LEU A 93 18.99 6.89 5.55
C LEU A 93 18.70 5.40 5.78
N TYR A 94 18.42 4.65 4.72
CA TYR A 94 18.20 3.21 4.84
C TYR A 94 19.43 2.47 5.37
N ASP A 95 20.61 2.83 4.89
CA ASP A 95 21.87 2.20 5.27
C ASP A 95 22.21 2.44 6.76
N ILE A 96 21.93 3.61 7.29
CA ILE A 96 22.14 3.89 8.73
C ILE A 96 21.13 3.13 9.61
N LEU A 97 19.89 2.93 9.11
CA LEU A 97 18.82 2.23 9.84
C LEU A 97 18.94 0.71 9.76
N ASN A 98 19.57 0.19 8.70
CA ASN A 98 19.59 -1.23 8.42
C ASN A 98 20.38 -2.03 9.46
N GLY A 99 19.82 -3.18 9.87
CA GLY A 99 20.44 -4.08 10.84
C GLY A 99 20.48 -3.57 12.28
N ALA A 100 19.86 -2.42 12.58
CA ALA A 100 19.79 -1.83 13.91
C ALA A 100 18.38 -1.91 14.51
N ILE A 101 18.29 -1.73 15.83
CA ILE A 101 17.01 -1.50 16.52
C ILE A 101 16.62 -0.05 16.34
N PHE A 102 15.46 0.19 15.78
CA PHE A 102 14.87 1.50 15.60
C PHE A 102 14.28 2.02 16.91
N VAL A 103 14.87 3.08 17.46
CA VAL A 103 14.48 3.68 18.74
C VAL A 103 13.87 5.04 18.51
N ALA A 104 12.64 5.27 18.98
CA ALA A 104 11.98 6.56 18.88
C ALA A 104 11.06 6.83 20.08
N HIS A 105 10.67 8.08 20.26
CA HIS A 105 9.74 8.50 21.33
C HIS A 105 8.29 8.46 20.82
N ASN A 106 7.50 7.48 21.29
CA ASN A 106 6.25 7.08 20.64
C ASN A 106 6.49 6.51 19.23
N VAL A 107 7.33 5.51 19.18
CA VAL A 107 7.92 4.88 17.98
C VAL A 107 6.95 4.64 16.81
N ARG A 108 5.65 4.47 17.09
CA ARG A 108 4.63 4.29 16.05
C ARG A 108 4.53 5.47 15.09
N PHE A 109 4.68 6.69 15.59
CA PHE A 109 4.58 7.88 14.77
C PHE A 109 5.70 7.91 13.73
N ASP A 110 6.95 7.92 14.20
CA ASP A 110 8.14 8.00 13.35
C ASP A 110 8.23 6.83 12.37
N TYR A 111 8.03 5.62 12.89
CA TYR A 111 8.02 4.41 12.09
C TYR A 111 6.96 4.44 10.99
N SER A 112 5.73 4.87 11.28
CA SER A 112 4.65 4.88 10.29
C SER A 112 4.93 5.84 9.14
N PHE A 113 5.48 7.01 9.42
CA PHE A 113 5.89 7.97 8.39
C PHE A 113 7.06 7.45 7.56
N LEU A 114 8.14 6.99 8.20
CA LEU A 114 9.30 6.46 7.47
C LEU A 114 8.95 5.22 6.65
N LYS A 115 8.11 4.32 7.17
CA LYS A 115 7.59 3.18 6.42
C LYS A 115 6.86 3.61 5.15
N GLN A 116 6.05 4.68 5.22
CA GLN A 116 5.35 5.19 4.05
C GLN A 116 6.30 5.91 3.07
N GLU A 117 7.27 6.65 3.56
CA GLU A 117 8.27 7.28 2.70
C GLU A 117 9.12 6.23 1.98
N PHE A 118 9.62 5.22 2.69
CA PHE A 118 10.36 4.12 2.07
C PHE A 118 9.50 3.33 1.07
N LYS A 119 8.21 3.11 1.38
CA LYS A 119 7.28 2.47 0.44
C LYS A 119 7.12 3.27 -0.86
N ARG A 120 7.09 4.61 -0.80
CA ARG A 120 7.01 5.49 -1.99
C ARG A 120 8.22 5.32 -2.90
N VAL A 121 9.39 5.08 -2.32
CA VAL A 121 10.65 4.81 -3.05
C VAL A 121 10.92 3.31 -3.25
N ARG A 122 9.91 2.46 -3.04
CA ARG A 122 9.94 1.01 -3.25
C ARG A 122 10.96 0.26 -2.38
N LYS A 123 11.29 0.81 -1.23
CA LYS A 123 12.09 0.14 -0.21
C LYS A 123 11.19 -0.41 0.90
N ASP A 124 11.54 -1.59 1.39
CA ASP A 124 10.86 -2.19 2.53
C ASP A 124 11.58 -1.83 3.82
N PHE A 125 10.85 -1.29 4.77
CA PHE A 125 11.39 -0.88 6.05
C PHE A 125 10.64 -1.58 7.19
N LEU A 126 11.32 -2.54 7.84
CA LEU A 126 10.77 -3.39 8.90
C LEU A 126 11.82 -3.63 10.00
N PRO A 127 12.28 -2.60 10.69
CA PRO A 127 13.22 -2.73 11.78
C PRO A 127 12.55 -3.36 13.02
N LYS A 128 13.38 -3.90 13.92
CA LYS A 128 12.97 -4.09 15.31
C LYS A 128 12.75 -2.72 15.93
N GLN A 129 11.70 -2.56 16.73
CA GLN A 129 11.30 -1.26 17.28
C GLN A 129 11.44 -1.24 18.79
N LEU A 130 11.92 -0.13 19.33
CA LEU A 130 12.03 0.14 20.75
C LEU A 130 11.44 1.52 21.06
N CYS A 131 10.43 1.55 21.93
CA CYS A 131 9.71 2.79 22.28
C CYS A 131 10.21 3.34 23.62
N THR A 132 10.80 4.52 23.61
CA THR A 132 11.29 5.17 24.84
C THR A 132 10.16 5.59 25.79
N VAL A 133 8.94 5.87 25.30
CA VAL A 133 7.76 6.05 26.17
C VAL A 133 7.47 4.78 26.98
N LYS A 134 7.52 3.61 26.33
CA LYS A 134 7.30 2.34 27.03
C LYS A 134 8.44 1.99 27.98
N LEU A 135 9.68 2.32 27.61
CA LEU A 135 10.83 2.19 28.53
C LEU A 135 10.61 3.07 29.76
N SER A 136 10.29 4.36 29.56
CA SER A 136 10.04 5.28 30.67
C SER A 136 8.92 4.78 31.61
N LYS A 137 7.82 4.25 31.05
CA LYS A 137 6.74 3.64 31.85
C LYS A 137 7.19 2.40 32.62
N ALA A 138 8.09 1.62 32.07
CA ALA A 138 8.56 0.39 32.71
C ALA A 138 9.56 0.67 33.85
N PHE A 139 10.41 1.69 33.71
CA PHE A 139 11.43 2.05 34.70
C PHE A 139 10.97 3.09 35.72
N TYR A 140 9.98 3.89 35.39
CA TYR A 140 9.43 4.97 36.24
C TYR A 140 7.89 4.89 36.26
N PRO A 141 7.30 3.81 36.74
CA PRO A 141 5.84 3.57 36.68
C PRO A 141 5.02 4.56 37.53
N GLU A 142 5.63 5.17 38.52
CA GLU A 142 5.03 6.16 39.43
C GLU A 142 4.84 7.54 38.78
N GLU A 143 5.52 7.76 37.68
CA GLU A 143 5.50 9.05 36.99
C GLU A 143 4.23 9.27 36.18
N ARG A 144 3.62 10.45 36.33
CA ARG A 144 2.36 10.81 35.65
C ARG A 144 2.53 11.12 34.18
N SER A 145 3.72 11.57 33.77
CA SER A 145 4.00 11.99 32.38
C SER A 145 5.28 11.36 31.85
N HIS A 146 5.18 10.81 30.66
CA HIS A 146 6.28 10.19 29.93
C HIS A 146 6.52 10.88 28.57
N LYS A 147 6.07 12.14 28.42
CA LYS A 147 6.39 12.96 27.25
C LYS A 147 7.89 13.29 27.24
N LEU A 148 8.44 13.54 26.06
CA LEU A 148 9.88 13.82 25.91
C LEU A 148 10.31 15.02 26.77
N GLU A 149 9.52 16.07 26.79
CA GLU A 149 9.75 17.24 27.66
C GLU A 149 9.79 16.86 29.16
N SER A 150 8.94 15.96 29.59
CA SER A 150 8.94 15.49 30.99
C SER A 150 10.19 14.68 31.32
N LEU A 151 10.71 13.89 30.37
CA LEU A 151 11.97 13.16 30.52
C LEU A 151 13.15 14.14 30.61
N ILE A 152 13.19 15.12 29.72
CA ILE A 152 14.23 16.15 29.72
C ILE A 152 14.30 16.89 31.08
N ASN A 153 13.16 17.41 31.52
CA ASN A 153 13.08 18.15 32.78
C ASN A 153 13.41 17.31 34.01
N ARG A 154 13.00 16.04 34.01
CA ARG A 154 13.23 15.10 35.13
C ARG A 154 14.70 14.73 35.29
N HIS A 155 15.35 14.44 34.17
CA HIS A 155 16.71 13.90 34.18
C HIS A 155 17.80 14.91 33.82
N GLY A 156 17.41 16.14 33.49
CA GLY A 156 18.35 17.21 33.15
C GLY A 156 19.07 16.99 31.82
N PHE A 157 18.40 16.37 30.83
CA PHE A 157 19.02 16.12 29.54
C PHE A 157 19.29 17.40 28.76
N SER A 158 20.44 17.45 28.09
CA SER A 158 20.86 18.62 27.30
C SER A 158 20.31 18.58 25.89
N TYR A 159 19.88 19.72 25.37
CA TYR A 159 19.45 19.92 23.97
C TYR A 159 19.73 21.37 23.59
N GLN A 160 19.86 21.63 22.28
CA GLN A 160 20.03 23.01 21.78
C GLN A 160 18.68 23.66 21.44
N LYS A 161 17.84 22.92 20.69
CA LYS A 161 16.56 23.44 20.25
C LYS A 161 15.50 22.30 20.22
N ARG A 162 14.39 22.51 20.95
CA ARG A 162 13.25 21.58 20.92
C ARG A 162 12.52 21.59 19.57
N HIS A 163 11.88 20.48 19.24
CA HIS A 163 11.21 20.27 17.96
C HIS A 163 12.16 20.43 16.77
N ARG A 164 13.37 19.90 16.90
CA ARG A 164 14.33 19.66 15.86
C ARG A 164 14.77 18.21 15.97
N ALA A 165 14.64 17.49 14.87
CA ALA A 165 14.78 16.03 14.87
C ALA A 165 16.10 15.54 15.48
N TYR A 166 17.21 16.25 15.24
CA TYR A 166 18.50 15.85 15.81
C TYR A 166 18.54 15.96 17.35
N ASP A 167 18.09 17.10 17.89
CA ASP A 167 18.13 17.31 19.35
C ASP A 167 17.22 16.32 20.07
N ASP A 168 16.02 16.06 19.52
CA ASP A 168 15.07 15.15 20.11
C ASP A 168 15.58 13.68 20.00
N ALA A 169 16.18 13.27 18.89
CA ALA A 169 16.85 11.97 18.78
C ALA A 169 18.04 11.83 19.75
N HIS A 170 18.82 12.88 19.93
CA HIS A 170 19.97 12.89 20.86
C HIS A 170 19.52 12.74 22.33
N VAL A 171 18.41 13.36 22.70
CA VAL A 171 17.80 13.18 24.04
C VAL A 171 17.42 11.72 24.28
N LEU A 172 16.94 11.00 23.25
CA LEU A 172 16.61 9.58 23.40
C LEU A 172 17.84 8.72 23.71
N TRP A 173 18.98 9.06 23.11
CA TRP A 173 20.24 8.40 23.42
C TRP A 173 20.68 8.70 24.85
N GLN A 174 20.64 9.98 25.29
CA GLN A 174 20.92 10.34 26.68
C GLN A 174 20.03 9.57 27.68
N PHE A 175 18.73 9.39 27.32
CA PHE A 175 17.83 8.61 28.17
C PHE A 175 18.24 7.14 28.28
N VAL A 176 18.66 6.51 27.19
CA VAL A 176 19.16 5.12 27.25
C VAL A 176 20.43 5.02 28.07
N GLN A 177 21.40 5.92 27.91
CA GLN A 177 22.61 6.00 28.74
C GLN A 177 22.27 6.19 30.23
N HIS A 178 21.25 7.02 30.51
CA HIS A 178 20.77 7.20 31.87
C HIS A 178 20.22 5.91 32.46
N LEU A 179 19.45 5.11 31.68
CA LEU A 179 18.97 3.79 32.11
C LEU A 179 20.14 2.83 32.37
N GLU A 180 21.12 2.77 31.47
CA GLU A 180 22.32 1.94 31.62
C GLU A 180 23.13 2.27 32.87
N SER A 181 23.16 3.55 33.26
CA SER A 181 23.89 4.00 34.46
C SER A 181 23.12 3.74 35.77
N ASN A 182 21.79 3.66 35.74
CA ASN A 182 20.96 3.61 36.94
C ASN A 182 20.31 2.26 37.19
N PHE A 183 20.28 1.35 36.22
CA PHE A 183 19.61 0.05 36.33
C PHE A 183 20.52 -1.11 35.94
N PRO A 184 20.37 -2.29 36.56
CA PRO A 184 21.15 -3.47 36.19
C PRO A 184 20.92 -3.88 34.73
N ALA A 185 21.97 -4.22 33.99
CA ALA A 185 21.92 -4.61 32.57
C ALA A 185 20.86 -5.69 32.30
N LYS A 186 20.78 -6.72 33.18
CA LYS A 186 19.79 -7.81 33.05
C LYS A 186 18.34 -7.31 33.13
N THR A 187 18.06 -6.27 33.93
CA THR A 187 16.74 -5.65 34.02
C THR A 187 16.39 -4.93 32.73
N ILE A 188 17.33 -4.13 32.19
CA ILE A 188 17.17 -3.45 30.91
C ILE A 188 16.94 -4.45 29.80
N GLN A 189 17.78 -5.47 29.69
CA GLN A 189 17.65 -6.53 28.68
C GLN A 189 16.26 -7.21 28.74
N THR A 190 15.76 -7.50 29.94
CA THR A 190 14.43 -8.11 30.12
C THR A 190 13.30 -7.20 29.62
N VAL A 191 13.35 -5.91 29.97
CA VAL A 191 12.34 -4.92 29.54
C VAL A 191 12.42 -4.70 28.03
N VAL A 192 13.63 -4.57 27.50
CA VAL A 192 13.87 -4.39 26.06
C VAL A 192 13.41 -5.62 25.27
N ALA A 193 13.76 -6.82 25.70
CA ALA A 193 13.35 -8.07 25.04
C ALA A 193 11.83 -8.20 24.95
N ARG A 194 11.10 -7.75 25.98
CA ARG A 194 9.62 -7.71 25.97
C ARG A 194 9.06 -6.72 24.94
N GLN A 195 9.78 -5.65 24.65
CA GLN A 195 9.33 -4.62 23.70
C GLN A 195 9.77 -4.92 22.26
N ILE A 196 10.99 -5.46 22.08
CA ILE A 196 11.52 -5.90 20.79
C ILE A 196 10.88 -7.25 20.42
N GLN A 197 9.67 -7.52 20.81
CA GLN A 197 9.03 -8.75 20.41
C GLN A 197 9.15 -8.88 18.88
N ARG A 198 9.67 -10.01 18.43
CA ARG A 198 9.47 -10.51 17.06
C ARG A 198 7.98 -10.35 16.75
N PRO A 199 7.58 -10.12 15.48
CA PRO A 199 6.18 -10.06 15.15
C PRO A 199 5.49 -11.21 15.90
N ALA A 200 4.50 -10.87 16.74
CA ALA A 200 3.87 -11.85 17.60
C ALA A 200 3.11 -12.82 16.72
N ILE A 201 3.79 -13.89 16.31
CA ILE A 201 3.13 -15.00 15.62
C ILE A 201 2.00 -15.44 16.53
N PRO A 202 0.75 -15.52 16.04
CA PRO A 202 -0.36 -16.02 16.84
C PRO A 202 0.04 -17.36 17.47
N LYS A 203 -0.29 -17.56 18.74
CA LYS A 203 0.15 -18.75 19.53
C LYS A 203 -0.23 -20.08 18.88
N ASP A 204 -1.27 -20.09 18.07
CA ASP A 204 -1.82 -21.26 17.39
C ASP A 204 -1.17 -21.52 16.01
N ILE A 205 -0.30 -20.63 15.53
CA ILE A 205 0.46 -20.80 14.28
C ILE A 205 1.85 -21.37 14.59
N PRO A 206 2.18 -22.57 14.08
CA PRO A 206 3.51 -23.15 14.25
C PRO A 206 4.60 -22.27 13.63
N LEU A 207 5.69 -22.05 14.39
CA LEU A 207 6.82 -21.25 13.91
C LEU A 207 7.42 -21.82 12.61
N GLU A 208 7.45 -23.15 12.50
CA GLU A 208 7.99 -23.85 11.32
C GLU A 208 7.17 -23.58 10.06
N LEU A 209 5.85 -23.45 10.19
CA LEU A 209 4.98 -23.05 9.08
C LEU A 209 5.37 -21.64 8.56
N VAL A 210 5.62 -20.70 9.47
CA VAL A 210 6.01 -19.33 9.10
C VAL A 210 7.42 -19.28 8.50
N LYS A 211 8.35 -20.08 9.03
CA LYS A 211 9.70 -20.21 8.47
C LYS A 211 9.70 -20.81 7.05
N GLY A 212 8.80 -21.77 6.81
CA GLY A 212 8.62 -22.44 5.51
C GLY A 212 7.90 -21.62 4.45
N LEU A 213 7.34 -20.45 4.78
CA LEU A 213 6.68 -19.59 3.80
C LEU A 213 7.68 -19.10 2.74
N PRO A 214 7.27 -19.09 1.46
CA PRO A 214 8.14 -18.66 0.36
C PRO A 214 8.38 -17.15 0.36
N GLU A 215 9.56 -16.76 -0.09
CA GLU A 215 9.96 -15.37 -0.30
C GLU A 215 9.76 -14.92 -1.76
N SER A 216 8.76 -15.48 -2.42
CA SER A 216 8.37 -15.25 -3.81
C SER A 216 6.98 -14.63 -3.92
N PRO A 217 6.60 -14.15 -5.11
CA PRO A 217 5.25 -13.68 -5.39
C PRO A 217 4.19 -14.77 -5.20
N GLY A 218 2.99 -14.38 -4.80
CA GLY A 218 1.84 -15.28 -4.71
C GLY A 218 0.72 -14.76 -3.83
N VAL A 219 -0.20 -15.65 -3.53
CA VAL A 219 -1.39 -15.42 -2.72
C VAL A 219 -1.32 -16.29 -1.47
N TYR A 220 -1.61 -15.71 -0.31
CA TYR A 220 -1.72 -16.41 0.96
C TYR A 220 -3.15 -16.32 1.49
N THR A 221 -3.57 -17.35 2.21
CA THR A 221 -4.88 -17.44 2.85
C THR A 221 -4.71 -17.68 4.33
N PHE A 222 -5.34 -16.86 5.15
CA PHE A 222 -5.52 -17.12 6.58
C PHE A 222 -6.81 -17.89 6.80
N GLU A 223 -6.73 -18.97 7.54
CA GLU A 223 -7.83 -19.92 7.75
C GLU A 223 -8.13 -20.06 9.24
N ASP A 224 -9.39 -20.35 9.57
CA ASP A 224 -9.82 -20.74 10.91
C ASP A 224 -9.53 -22.22 11.19
N ASP A 225 -9.99 -22.72 12.35
CA ASP A 225 -9.82 -24.12 12.77
C ASP A 225 -10.58 -25.13 11.90
N ASN A 226 -11.55 -24.70 11.11
CA ASN A 226 -12.32 -25.53 10.17
C ASN A 226 -11.78 -25.41 8.73
N GLY A 227 -10.66 -24.72 8.51
CA GLY A 227 -10.11 -24.46 7.18
C GLY A 227 -10.89 -23.41 6.39
N LYS A 228 -11.81 -22.65 7.03
CA LYS A 228 -12.56 -21.60 6.36
C LYS A 228 -11.70 -20.36 6.17
N PRO A 229 -11.67 -19.77 4.95
CA PRO A 229 -10.86 -18.61 4.66
C PRO A 229 -11.36 -17.37 5.44
N LEU A 230 -10.50 -16.83 6.25
CA LEU A 230 -10.70 -15.57 6.98
C LEU A 230 -10.28 -14.38 6.12
N TYR A 231 -9.12 -14.49 5.50
CA TYR A 231 -8.54 -13.44 4.67
C TYR A 231 -7.66 -14.03 3.58
N ILE A 232 -7.77 -13.49 2.39
CA ILE A 232 -6.90 -13.81 1.24
C ILE A 232 -6.16 -12.52 0.87
N GLY A 233 -4.85 -12.63 0.60
CA GLY A 233 -4.04 -11.47 0.23
C GLY A 233 -2.91 -11.84 -0.72
N LYS A 234 -2.58 -10.94 -1.64
CA LYS A 234 -1.44 -11.07 -2.54
C LYS A 234 -0.17 -10.46 -1.97
N SER A 235 0.96 -10.94 -2.40
CA SER A 235 2.26 -10.32 -2.11
C SER A 235 3.28 -10.63 -3.20
N ILE A 236 4.29 -9.77 -3.33
CA ILE A 236 5.53 -10.06 -4.07
C ILE A 236 6.54 -10.88 -3.22
N ASN A 237 6.29 -10.99 -1.92
CA ASN A 237 7.01 -11.83 -0.96
C ASN A 237 6.04 -12.27 0.13
N ILE A 238 5.55 -13.50 0.02
CA ILE A 238 4.51 -14.05 0.89
C ILE A 238 4.94 -14.04 2.35
N LYS A 239 6.12 -14.59 2.68
CA LYS A 239 6.64 -14.68 4.04
C LYS A 239 6.68 -13.32 4.74
N ARG A 240 7.25 -12.34 4.06
CA ARG A 240 7.34 -10.98 4.60
C ARG A 240 5.96 -10.37 4.85
N ARG A 241 5.02 -10.56 3.93
CA ARG A 241 3.67 -10.02 4.07
C ARG A 241 2.87 -10.65 5.20
N VAL A 242 2.99 -11.96 5.37
CA VAL A 242 2.39 -12.69 6.50
C VAL A 242 2.95 -12.19 7.84
N LEU A 243 4.28 -12.04 7.94
CA LEU A 243 4.91 -11.48 9.14
C LEU A 243 4.47 -10.04 9.44
N GLN A 244 4.17 -9.23 8.41
CA GLN A 244 3.60 -7.89 8.59
C GLN A 244 2.21 -7.91 9.23
N HIS A 245 1.37 -8.87 8.89
CA HIS A 245 0.04 -9.03 9.51
C HIS A 245 0.13 -9.39 11.00
N PHE A 246 1.20 -10.03 11.43
CA PHE A 246 1.42 -10.40 12.84
C PHE A 246 2.24 -9.37 13.61
N GLY A 247 2.73 -8.30 12.95
CA GLY A 247 3.42 -7.19 13.61
C GLY A 247 2.49 -6.38 14.50
N HIS A 248 3.05 -5.73 15.53
CA HIS A 248 2.29 -5.04 16.59
C HIS A 248 1.49 -3.78 16.18
N ASP A 249 1.43 -3.44 14.90
CA ASP A 249 0.75 -2.23 14.41
C ASP A 249 -0.74 -2.46 14.11
N HIS A 250 -1.45 -3.10 15.03
CA HIS A 250 -2.90 -3.36 14.90
C HIS A 250 -3.74 -2.17 15.37
N ASP A 251 -3.57 -0.98 14.80
CA ASP A 251 -4.56 0.09 14.93
C ASP A 251 -5.81 -0.17 14.06
N ASP A 252 -5.72 -1.10 13.11
CA ASP A 252 -6.88 -1.61 12.37
C ASP A 252 -7.51 -2.77 13.15
N SER A 253 -8.74 -2.53 13.64
CA SER A 253 -9.56 -3.55 14.32
C SER A 253 -9.75 -4.83 13.50
N LYS A 254 -9.57 -4.75 12.18
CA LYS A 254 -9.64 -5.87 11.25
C LYS A 254 -8.40 -6.77 11.34
N GLU A 255 -7.19 -6.20 11.27
CA GLU A 255 -5.93 -6.98 11.34
C GLU A 255 -5.77 -7.65 12.69
N PHE A 256 -6.18 -6.97 13.77
CA PHE A 256 -6.23 -7.54 15.10
C PHE A 256 -7.16 -8.77 15.17
N LYS A 257 -8.36 -8.68 14.60
CA LYS A 257 -9.32 -9.81 14.54
C LYS A 257 -8.78 -10.97 13.72
N ILE A 258 -8.13 -10.70 12.60
CA ILE A 258 -7.47 -11.72 11.77
C ILE A 258 -6.40 -12.44 12.60
N ALA A 259 -5.49 -11.69 13.25
CA ALA A 259 -4.42 -12.26 14.04
C ALA A 259 -4.91 -13.11 15.23
N GLN A 260 -6.08 -12.78 15.82
CA GLN A 260 -6.69 -13.58 16.88
C GLN A 260 -7.39 -14.85 16.37
N SER A 261 -7.91 -14.83 15.15
CA SER A 261 -8.76 -15.90 14.62
C SER A 261 -8.01 -16.89 13.74
N VAL A 262 -6.84 -16.53 13.24
CA VAL A 262 -6.06 -17.37 12.32
C VAL A 262 -5.49 -18.59 13.05
N LYS A 263 -5.68 -19.78 12.44
CA LYS A 263 -5.18 -21.07 12.91
C LYS A 263 -4.28 -21.76 11.91
N ASN A 264 -4.41 -21.43 10.63
CA ASN A 264 -3.61 -21.98 9.57
C ASN A 264 -3.30 -20.93 8.49
N ILE A 265 -2.24 -21.17 7.73
CA ILE A 265 -1.81 -20.34 6.61
C ILE A 265 -1.54 -21.26 5.43
N SER A 266 -2.32 -21.14 4.39
CA SER A 266 -2.04 -21.75 3.09
C SER A 266 -1.57 -20.70 2.09
N TYR A 267 -0.91 -21.12 1.01
CA TYR A 267 -0.42 -20.22 -0.02
C TYR A 267 -0.35 -20.89 -1.38
N VAL A 268 -0.40 -20.07 -2.43
CA VAL A 268 -0.13 -20.44 -3.81
C VAL A 268 0.95 -19.49 -4.33
N GLN A 269 2.07 -20.03 -4.78
CA GLN A 269 3.12 -19.26 -5.44
C GLN A 269 2.69 -18.91 -6.87
N THR A 270 3.09 -17.75 -7.35
CA THR A 270 2.89 -17.31 -8.74
C THR A 270 4.22 -16.84 -9.33
N GLY A 271 4.31 -16.83 -10.65
CA GLY A 271 5.51 -16.37 -11.35
C GLY A 271 5.71 -14.85 -11.28
N SER A 272 4.64 -14.09 -11.01
CA SER A 272 4.66 -12.63 -11.09
C SER A 272 3.69 -11.93 -10.15
N GLU A 273 3.85 -10.59 -10.00
CA GLU A 273 2.89 -9.75 -9.25
C GLU A 273 1.53 -9.69 -9.94
N LEU A 274 1.52 -9.65 -11.28
CA LEU A 274 0.30 -9.63 -12.06
C LEU A 274 -0.53 -10.90 -11.85
N GLU A 275 0.12 -12.06 -11.95
CA GLU A 275 -0.54 -13.35 -11.67
C GLU A 275 -1.09 -13.42 -10.23
N ALA A 276 -0.30 -12.94 -9.24
CA ALA A 276 -0.75 -12.89 -7.85
C ALA A 276 -2.00 -12.02 -7.67
N LEU A 277 -2.09 -10.87 -8.35
CA LEU A 277 -3.26 -9.97 -8.30
C LEU A 277 -4.51 -10.61 -8.91
N LEU A 278 -4.36 -11.27 -10.06
CA LEU A 278 -5.45 -11.95 -10.75
C LEU A 278 -5.95 -13.15 -9.93
N LEU A 279 -5.02 -13.93 -9.38
CA LEU A 279 -5.34 -15.06 -8.53
C LEU A 279 -6.03 -14.62 -7.21
N GLU A 280 -5.55 -13.56 -6.56
CA GLU A 280 -6.21 -13.00 -5.38
C GLU A 280 -7.66 -12.61 -5.69
N SER A 281 -7.88 -11.87 -6.79
CA SER A 281 -9.23 -11.45 -7.21
C SER A 281 -10.15 -12.64 -7.44
N GLN A 282 -9.65 -13.69 -8.09
CA GLN A 282 -10.40 -14.92 -8.34
C GLN A 282 -10.72 -15.65 -7.02
N MET A 283 -9.71 -15.94 -6.19
CA MET A 283 -9.88 -16.67 -4.93
C MET A 283 -10.83 -15.95 -3.97
N VAL A 284 -10.76 -14.60 -3.88
CA VAL A 284 -11.69 -13.83 -3.04
C VAL A 284 -13.12 -13.96 -3.54
N LYS A 285 -13.36 -13.99 -4.85
CA LYS A 285 -14.71 -14.16 -5.43
C LYS A 285 -15.26 -15.57 -5.24
N GLU A 286 -14.40 -16.58 -5.35
CA GLU A 286 -14.80 -17.98 -5.19
C GLU A 286 -15.03 -18.37 -3.73
N GLN A 287 -14.10 -17.97 -2.84
CA GLN A 287 -14.08 -18.44 -1.45
C GLN A 287 -14.78 -17.50 -0.47
N GLN A 288 -15.10 -16.26 -0.86
CA GLN A 288 -15.83 -15.26 -0.06
C GLN A 288 -15.29 -15.07 1.37
N PRO A 289 -13.99 -14.83 1.57
CA PRO A 289 -13.37 -14.77 2.89
C PRO A 289 -13.98 -13.68 3.76
N LEU A 290 -14.02 -13.93 5.07
CA LEU A 290 -14.75 -13.09 6.04
C LEU A 290 -14.31 -11.62 6.03
N TYR A 291 -13.02 -11.36 5.86
CA TYR A 291 -12.43 -10.03 5.97
C TYR A 291 -12.10 -9.33 4.62
N ASN A 292 -12.34 -9.98 3.45
CA ASN A 292 -12.16 -9.35 2.14
C ASN A 292 -13.45 -8.70 1.63
N ARG A 293 -13.90 -7.63 2.27
CA ARG A 293 -15.22 -7.01 1.95
C ARG A 293 -15.28 -6.34 0.56
N LYS A 294 -14.15 -5.85 0.04
CA LYS A 294 -14.12 -5.03 -1.20
C LYS A 294 -14.16 -5.85 -2.49
N LEU A 295 -13.65 -7.07 -2.49
CA LEU A 295 -13.53 -7.93 -3.67
C LEU A 295 -14.57 -9.07 -3.72
N ARG A 296 -15.60 -8.98 -2.88
CA ARG A 296 -16.67 -10.01 -2.90
C ARG A 296 -17.42 -9.97 -4.20
N LYS A 297 -17.83 -11.14 -4.69
CA LYS A 297 -18.56 -11.34 -5.92
C LYS A 297 -19.75 -10.38 -6.02
N THR A 298 -19.79 -9.59 -7.08
CA THR A 298 -20.94 -8.80 -7.48
C THR A 298 -21.54 -9.53 -8.68
N ASP A 299 -22.53 -10.37 -8.45
CA ASP A 299 -23.19 -11.13 -9.52
C ASP A 299 -23.93 -10.23 -10.51
N LYS A 300 -24.15 -8.98 -10.14
CA LYS A 300 -24.93 -8.01 -10.90
C LYS A 300 -24.10 -6.75 -11.12
N LEU A 301 -23.75 -6.50 -12.38
CA LEU A 301 -23.17 -5.25 -12.83
C LEU A 301 -24.24 -4.34 -13.41
N LEU A 302 -24.00 -3.04 -13.43
CA LEU A 302 -24.85 -2.04 -14.00
C LEU A 302 -24.08 -1.29 -15.08
N LEU A 303 -24.55 -1.40 -16.32
CA LEU A 303 -23.95 -0.75 -17.48
C LEU A 303 -24.65 0.56 -17.78
N ALA A 304 -23.89 1.64 -17.94
CA ALA A 304 -24.37 2.85 -18.60
C ALA A 304 -24.21 2.67 -20.11
N LYS A 305 -25.25 2.20 -20.79
CA LYS A 305 -25.24 2.04 -22.24
C LYS A 305 -25.63 3.36 -22.93
N GLY A 306 -24.86 3.72 -23.95
CA GLY A 306 -25.13 4.87 -24.81
C GLY A 306 -25.86 4.43 -26.08
N THR A 307 -26.98 5.10 -26.40
CA THR A 307 -27.73 4.93 -27.65
C THR A 307 -28.05 6.31 -28.22
N TYR A 308 -28.26 6.41 -29.51
CA TYR A 308 -28.69 7.66 -30.14
C TYR A 308 -30.20 7.62 -30.38
N ASP A 309 -30.91 8.71 -30.02
CA ASP A 309 -32.34 8.84 -30.33
C ASP A 309 -32.57 9.31 -31.78
N GLU A 310 -33.83 9.41 -32.21
CA GLU A 310 -34.20 9.80 -33.57
C GLU A 310 -33.67 11.20 -33.96
N ALA A 311 -33.49 12.09 -32.99
CA ALA A 311 -32.92 13.41 -33.18
C ALA A 311 -31.36 13.40 -33.11
N GLY A 312 -30.72 12.22 -32.95
CA GLY A 312 -29.27 12.04 -32.94
C GLY A 312 -28.61 12.35 -31.59
N TYR A 313 -29.34 12.61 -30.52
CA TYR A 313 -28.73 12.84 -29.19
C TYR A 313 -28.35 11.55 -28.52
N LEU A 314 -27.16 11.53 -27.93
CA LEU A 314 -26.68 10.43 -27.09
C LEU A 314 -27.52 10.34 -25.80
N ARG A 315 -28.19 9.22 -25.62
CA ARG A 315 -28.96 8.89 -24.42
C ARG A 315 -28.24 7.81 -23.61
N VAL A 316 -28.30 7.94 -22.31
CA VAL A 316 -27.71 6.98 -21.38
C VAL A 316 -28.81 6.21 -20.68
N ALA A 317 -28.72 4.89 -20.73
CA ALA A 317 -29.60 3.97 -20.00
C ALA A 317 -28.80 3.10 -19.06
N LEU A 318 -29.29 2.94 -17.83
CA LEU A 318 -28.70 2.00 -16.87
C LEU A 318 -29.35 0.64 -17.03
N VAL A 319 -28.56 -0.35 -17.50
CA VAL A 319 -29.00 -1.71 -17.79
C VAL A 319 -28.30 -2.68 -16.85
N ASP A 320 -29.08 -3.57 -16.20
CA ASP A 320 -28.53 -4.64 -15.37
C ASP A 320 -27.91 -5.71 -16.28
N ALA A 321 -26.73 -6.20 -15.93
CA ALA A 321 -26.02 -7.26 -16.65
C ALA A 321 -25.58 -8.37 -15.71
N PHE A 322 -25.81 -9.61 -16.14
CA PHE A 322 -25.39 -10.84 -15.46
C PHE A 322 -24.41 -11.57 -16.36
N GLY A 323 -23.12 -11.47 -16.06
CA GLY A 323 -22.07 -11.92 -16.97
C GLY A 323 -21.94 -10.98 -18.17
N LEU A 324 -20.74 -10.59 -18.51
CA LEU A 324 -20.47 -9.68 -19.63
C LEU A 324 -19.70 -10.45 -20.70
N GLU A 325 -20.22 -10.38 -21.92
CA GLU A 325 -19.46 -10.72 -23.11
C GLU A 325 -18.68 -9.47 -23.57
N PRO A 326 -17.53 -9.63 -24.22
CA PRO A 326 -16.80 -8.48 -24.77
C PRO A 326 -17.62 -7.60 -25.72
N SER A 327 -18.56 -8.19 -26.43
CA SER A 327 -19.53 -7.52 -27.31
C SER A 327 -20.45 -6.54 -26.57
N ASP A 328 -20.78 -6.80 -25.31
CA ASP A 328 -21.60 -5.91 -24.49
C ASP A 328 -20.91 -4.57 -24.17
N LEU A 329 -19.59 -4.52 -24.28
CA LEU A 329 -18.80 -3.35 -23.94
C LEU A 329 -18.80 -2.28 -25.04
N VAL A 330 -19.12 -2.62 -26.28
CA VAL A 330 -19.02 -1.72 -27.44
C VAL A 330 -19.84 -0.44 -27.25
N SER A 331 -21.07 -0.53 -26.70
CA SER A 331 -21.94 0.61 -26.40
C SER A 331 -21.89 1.06 -24.93
N THR A 332 -20.99 0.51 -24.13
CA THR A 332 -20.91 0.79 -22.69
C THR A 332 -20.01 1.97 -22.41
N LEU A 333 -20.60 3.02 -21.83
CA LEU A 333 -19.93 4.26 -21.45
C LEU A 333 -19.28 4.15 -20.06
N ALA A 334 -19.89 3.38 -19.14
CA ALA A 334 -19.36 3.12 -17.81
C ALA A 334 -19.95 1.83 -17.21
N VAL A 335 -19.21 1.23 -16.26
CA VAL A 335 -19.64 0.02 -15.54
C VAL A 335 -19.65 0.33 -14.04
N TYR A 336 -20.73 -0.02 -13.37
CA TYR A 336 -20.93 0.20 -11.94
C TYR A 336 -21.32 -1.11 -11.24
N THR A 337 -21.06 -1.15 -9.93
CA THR A 337 -21.45 -2.28 -9.06
C THR A 337 -22.77 -2.03 -8.30
N ARG A 338 -23.25 -0.77 -8.23
CA ARG A 338 -24.47 -0.37 -7.49
C ARG A 338 -25.18 0.79 -8.16
N ARG A 339 -26.52 0.77 -8.12
CA ARG A 339 -27.36 1.87 -8.68
C ARG A 339 -27.09 3.23 -8.03
N GLY A 340 -26.85 3.27 -6.70
CA GLY A 340 -26.48 4.50 -5.99
C GLY A 340 -25.20 5.11 -6.56
N GLN A 341 -24.14 4.30 -6.69
CA GLN A 341 -22.87 4.71 -7.29
C GLN A 341 -23.05 5.26 -8.72
N ALA A 342 -23.84 4.57 -9.56
CA ALA A 342 -24.12 5.02 -10.92
C ALA A 342 -24.83 6.40 -10.90
N ARG A 343 -25.85 6.56 -10.06
CA ARG A 343 -26.61 7.80 -9.95
C ARG A 343 -25.76 8.97 -9.45
N ASP A 344 -24.94 8.75 -8.43
CA ASP A 344 -24.04 9.77 -7.87
C ASP A 344 -23.00 10.19 -8.91
N ASN A 345 -22.44 9.24 -9.65
CA ASN A 345 -21.50 9.53 -10.72
C ASN A 345 -22.17 10.31 -11.87
N LEU A 346 -23.34 9.87 -12.38
CA LEU A 346 -24.06 10.57 -13.43
C LEU A 346 -24.47 11.98 -13.01
N ASN A 347 -24.87 12.21 -11.74
CA ASN A 347 -25.13 13.53 -11.20
C ASN A 347 -23.85 14.39 -11.15
N GLY A 348 -22.70 13.81 -10.81
CA GLY A 348 -21.40 14.48 -10.88
C GLY A 348 -21.04 14.90 -12.30
N LEU A 349 -21.17 14.00 -13.28
CA LEU A 349 -20.92 14.29 -14.69
C LEU A 349 -21.90 15.35 -15.23
N GLN A 350 -23.17 15.26 -14.85
CA GLN A 350 -24.19 16.26 -15.23
C GLN A 350 -23.76 17.68 -14.82
N LYS A 351 -23.30 17.84 -13.56
CA LYS A 351 -22.87 19.15 -13.04
C LYS A 351 -21.57 19.64 -13.66
N LEU A 352 -20.58 18.74 -13.82
CA LEU A 352 -19.24 19.09 -14.28
C LEU A 352 -19.20 19.45 -15.77
N TYR A 353 -20.03 18.78 -16.58
CA TYR A 353 -20.05 18.93 -18.04
C TYR A 353 -21.34 19.55 -18.58
N ASP A 354 -22.19 20.15 -17.75
CA ASP A 354 -23.49 20.72 -18.12
C ASP A 354 -24.34 19.77 -18.97
N LEU A 355 -24.39 18.49 -18.62
CA LEU A 355 -25.13 17.50 -19.37
C LEU A 355 -26.64 17.56 -19.04
N CYS A 356 -27.46 17.12 -19.99
CA CYS A 356 -28.91 17.07 -19.79
C CYS A 356 -29.29 15.88 -18.88
N PRO A 357 -29.96 16.10 -17.73
CA PRO A 357 -30.37 15.02 -16.83
C PRO A 357 -31.36 14.05 -17.48
N LYS A 358 -32.20 14.51 -18.40
CA LYS A 358 -33.12 13.63 -19.13
C LYS A 358 -32.37 12.70 -20.08
N LEU A 359 -31.40 13.19 -20.84
CA LEU A 359 -30.60 12.39 -21.75
C LEU A 359 -29.65 11.45 -21.00
N LEU A 360 -29.21 11.79 -19.76
CA LEU A 360 -28.47 10.91 -18.86
C LEU A 360 -29.33 9.85 -18.15
N GLY A 361 -30.64 9.81 -18.37
CA GLY A 361 -31.54 8.88 -17.70
C GLY A 361 -31.78 9.18 -16.21
N LEU A 362 -31.36 10.34 -15.71
CA LEU A 362 -31.54 10.77 -14.32
C LEU A 362 -32.96 11.30 -14.06
N GLU A 363 -33.63 11.83 -15.10
CA GLU A 363 -34.95 12.40 -15.05
C GLU A 363 -35.87 11.80 -16.14
N LYS A 364 -37.12 11.50 -15.76
CA LYS A 364 -38.18 11.05 -16.68
C LYS A 364 -39.20 12.19 -16.80
N SER A 365 -39.15 12.94 -17.87
CA SER A 365 -40.15 13.99 -18.17
C SER A 365 -40.70 13.82 -19.58
N LYS A 366 -41.98 14.11 -19.78
CA LYS A 366 -42.63 14.09 -21.12
C LYS A 366 -42.13 15.23 -22.00
N GLY A 367 -41.84 16.40 -21.42
CA GLY A 367 -41.33 17.61 -22.09
C GLY A 367 -39.82 17.82 -21.82
N ALA A 368 -39.39 19.08 -21.82
CA ALA A 368 -38.05 19.49 -21.43
C ALA A 368 -37.75 19.14 -19.96
N CYS A 369 -36.51 18.82 -19.63
CA CYS A 369 -36.11 18.53 -18.26
C CYS A 369 -36.23 19.77 -17.35
N PHE A 370 -36.29 19.56 -16.04
CA PHE A 370 -36.44 20.63 -15.06
C PHE A 370 -35.38 21.74 -15.19
N LEU A 371 -34.12 21.38 -15.38
CA LEU A 371 -33.06 22.38 -15.59
C LEU A 371 -33.24 23.18 -16.87
N SER A 372 -33.80 22.58 -17.92
CA SER A 372 -34.11 23.28 -19.17
C SER A 372 -35.26 24.30 -19.00
N GLN A 373 -36.26 23.95 -18.19
CA GLN A 373 -37.37 24.86 -17.88
C GLN A 373 -36.92 26.08 -17.06
N LEU A 374 -35.92 25.87 -16.18
CA LEU A 374 -35.30 26.94 -15.39
C LEU A 374 -34.18 27.71 -16.13
N HIS A 375 -33.93 27.42 -17.39
CA HIS A 375 -32.83 27.98 -18.19
C HIS A 375 -31.43 27.75 -17.54
N LYS A 376 -31.28 26.68 -16.74
CA LYS A 376 -30.03 26.30 -16.02
C LYS A 376 -29.22 25.21 -16.74
N CYS A 377 -29.50 24.94 -18.02
CA CYS A 377 -28.72 24.06 -18.88
C CYS A 377 -28.84 24.54 -20.34
N ARG A 378 -28.02 23.94 -21.22
CA ARG A 378 -27.97 24.33 -22.65
C ARG A 378 -29.19 23.90 -23.45
N GLY A 379 -30.11 23.13 -22.86
CA GLY A 379 -31.40 22.81 -23.44
C GLY A 379 -31.37 21.76 -24.56
N ALA A 380 -30.41 20.81 -24.54
CA ALA A 380 -30.33 19.74 -25.54
C ALA A 380 -31.63 18.97 -25.69
N CYS A 381 -32.33 18.60 -24.59
CA CYS A 381 -33.64 17.92 -24.67
C CYS A 381 -34.81 18.79 -25.15
N ALA A 382 -34.58 20.08 -25.37
CA ALA A 382 -35.53 21.03 -25.93
C ALA A 382 -35.10 21.52 -27.31
N GLY A 383 -34.10 20.90 -27.93
CA GLY A 383 -33.58 21.27 -29.25
C GLY A 383 -32.82 22.59 -29.32
N ARG A 384 -32.50 23.22 -28.18
CA ARG A 384 -31.76 24.51 -28.15
C ARG A 384 -30.26 24.34 -28.36
N GLU A 385 -29.72 23.20 -28.05
CA GLU A 385 -28.33 22.79 -28.32
C GLU A 385 -28.33 21.73 -29.40
N SER A 386 -27.34 21.77 -30.32
CA SER A 386 -27.22 20.76 -31.36
C SER A 386 -26.87 19.38 -30.79
N ALA A 387 -27.32 18.29 -31.43
CA ALA A 387 -26.96 16.95 -31.05
C ALA A 387 -25.42 16.72 -31.11
N ALA A 388 -24.76 17.32 -32.12
CA ALA A 388 -23.31 17.22 -32.28
C ALA A 388 -22.55 17.82 -31.09
N ASP A 389 -22.90 19.01 -30.62
CA ASP A 389 -22.23 19.68 -29.50
C ASP A 389 -22.52 18.97 -28.18
N TYR A 390 -23.78 18.55 -27.95
CA TYR A 390 -24.12 17.77 -26.77
C TYR A 390 -23.36 16.45 -26.72
N ASN A 391 -23.35 15.68 -27.80
CA ASN A 391 -22.71 14.37 -27.87
C ASN A 391 -21.22 14.47 -27.65
N LYS A 392 -20.54 15.49 -28.23
CA LYS A 392 -19.10 15.73 -27.98
C LYS A 392 -18.79 15.90 -26.50
N ARG A 393 -19.60 16.71 -25.77
CA ARG A 393 -19.43 16.89 -24.33
C ARG A 393 -19.77 15.63 -23.54
N ALA A 394 -20.85 14.95 -23.92
CA ALA A 394 -21.24 13.70 -23.23
C ALA A 394 -20.17 12.61 -23.39
N LEU A 395 -19.63 12.40 -24.59
CA LEU A 395 -18.55 11.45 -24.82
C LEU A 395 -17.29 11.81 -24.04
N LEU A 396 -16.91 13.09 -24.00
CA LEU A 396 -15.78 13.59 -23.21
C LEU A 396 -15.99 13.31 -21.70
N ALA A 397 -17.22 13.49 -21.20
CA ALA A 397 -17.55 13.24 -19.81
C ALA A 397 -17.32 11.76 -19.40
N PHE A 398 -17.57 10.83 -20.31
CA PHE A 398 -17.39 9.40 -20.06
C PHE A 398 -16.01 8.87 -20.45
N GLU A 399 -15.14 9.65 -21.10
CA GLU A 399 -13.86 9.20 -21.64
C GLU A 399 -12.99 8.43 -20.62
N ARG A 400 -12.92 8.94 -19.38
CA ARG A 400 -12.15 8.32 -18.31
C ARG A 400 -12.81 7.08 -17.67
N GLN A 401 -14.09 6.83 -17.95
CA GLN A 401 -14.88 5.77 -17.34
C GLN A 401 -15.22 4.66 -18.33
N ARG A 402 -15.06 4.96 -19.62
CA ARG A 402 -15.31 4.01 -20.70
C ARG A 402 -14.34 2.85 -20.60
N VAL A 403 -14.86 1.64 -20.74
CA VAL A 403 -14.02 0.47 -20.94
C VAL A 403 -13.27 0.68 -22.25
N ARG A 404 -11.96 0.62 -22.21
CA ARG A 404 -11.12 0.83 -23.41
C ARG A 404 -11.24 -0.33 -24.36
N GLU A 405 -11.22 -0.04 -25.63
CA GLU A 405 -11.12 -1.07 -26.67
C GLU A 405 -9.82 -1.86 -26.49
N TRP A 406 -9.89 -3.13 -26.82
CA TRP A 406 -8.70 -3.99 -26.77
C TRP A 406 -7.70 -3.53 -27.85
N PRO A 407 -6.46 -3.20 -27.49
CA PRO A 407 -5.53 -2.55 -28.43
C PRO A 407 -4.86 -3.52 -29.42
N TYR A 408 -5.07 -4.83 -29.28
CA TYR A 408 -4.41 -5.84 -30.09
C TYR A 408 -5.39 -6.55 -31.03
N LYS A 409 -4.91 -6.98 -32.21
CA LYS A 409 -5.72 -7.69 -33.21
C LYS A 409 -5.91 -9.19 -32.89
N SER A 410 -5.06 -9.75 -32.04
CA SER A 410 -5.07 -11.16 -31.63
C SER A 410 -4.90 -11.27 -30.12
N PRO A 411 -5.14 -12.45 -29.53
CA PRO A 411 -4.72 -12.72 -28.16
C PRO A 411 -3.24 -12.45 -27.95
N VAL A 412 -2.87 -11.99 -26.77
CA VAL A 412 -1.48 -11.68 -26.43
C VAL A 412 -1.01 -12.48 -25.22
N LEU A 413 0.24 -12.92 -25.26
CA LEU A 413 0.94 -13.42 -24.07
C LEU A 413 1.51 -12.22 -23.32
N VAL A 414 1.15 -12.09 -22.05
CA VAL A 414 1.62 -11.06 -21.12
C VAL A 414 2.50 -11.72 -20.07
N GLN A 415 3.75 -11.28 -20.00
CA GLN A 415 4.75 -11.74 -19.03
C GLN A 415 5.37 -10.56 -18.32
N GLU A 416 5.66 -10.68 -17.03
CA GLU A 416 6.48 -9.68 -16.34
C GLU A 416 7.96 -9.92 -16.66
N LYS A 417 8.67 -8.87 -17.08
CA LYS A 417 10.12 -8.89 -17.21
C LYS A 417 10.73 -8.99 -15.83
N SER A 418 11.44 -10.05 -15.59
CA SER A 418 12.08 -10.32 -14.32
C SER A 418 13.43 -9.63 -14.18
N ASP A 419 13.69 -9.03 -13.02
CA ASP A 419 15.05 -8.86 -12.53
C ASP A 419 15.54 -10.24 -12.07
N ALA A 420 16.39 -10.89 -12.86
CA ALA A 420 17.26 -12.05 -12.58
C ALA A 420 16.77 -13.22 -11.66
N ARG A 421 15.57 -13.19 -11.10
CA ARG A 421 15.04 -14.20 -10.15
C ARG A 421 13.66 -14.77 -10.49
N ALA A 422 12.96 -14.28 -11.51
CA ALA A 422 11.70 -14.88 -11.94
C ALA A 422 11.95 -15.82 -13.11
N ASP A 423 11.27 -16.93 -13.10
CA ASP A 423 11.31 -17.90 -14.20
C ASP A 423 10.70 -17.25 -15.45
N PRO A 424 11.44 -17.10 -16.56
CA PRO A 424 10.96 -16.46 -17.79
C PRO A 424 9.84 -17.22 -18.49
N ALA A 425 9.34 -18.28 -17.90
CA ALA A 425 8.42 -19.24 -18.51
C ALA A 425 6.98 -19.16 -18.00
N SER A 426 6.64 -18.28 -17.05
CA SER A 426 5.24 -18.09 -16.65
C SER A 426 4.65 -16.86 -17.34
N GLY A 427 3.33 -16.89 -17.58
CA GLY A 427 2.62 -15.78 -18.19
C GLY A 427 1.12 -16.06 -18.32
N ILE A 428 0.41 -15.04 -18.75
CA ILE A 428 -1.04 -15.15 -19.01
C ILE A 428 -1.35 -14.82 -20.45
N VAL A 429 -2.29 -15.54 -21.03
CA VAL A 429 -2.84 -15.21 -22.35
C VAL A 429 -4.11 -14.39 -22.15
N VAL A 430 -4.13 -13.21 -22.74
CA VAL A 430 -5.23 -12.25 -22.63
C VAL A 430 -5.82 -12.00 -24.00
N ASP A 431 -7.14 -12.07 -24.10
CA ASP A 431 -7.91 -11.72 -25.29
C ASP A 431 -9.12 -10.88 -24.91
N GLN A 432 -9.25 -9.69 -25.53
CA GLN A 432 -10.32 -8.74 -25.27
C GLN A 432 -10.56 -8.46 -23.77
N TRP A 433 -9.47 -8.20 -23.05
CA TRP A 433 -9.43 -7.97 -21.60
C TRP A 433 -9.85 -9.18 -20.73
N CYS A 434 -9.98 -10.36 -21.33
CA CYS A 434 -10.26 -11.61 -20.63
C CYS A 434 -9.00 -12.45 -20.54
N VAL A 435 -8.70 -13.01 -19.37
CA VAL A 435 -7.66 -14.04 -19.23
C VAL A 435 -8.22 -15.34 -19.78
N VAL A 436 -7.64 -15.85 -20.87
CA VAL A 436 -8.09 -17.08 -21.55
C VAL A 436 -7.20 -18.29 -21.28
N ALA A 437 -5.94 -18.06 -20.87
CA ALA A 437 -5.07 -19.15 -20.38
C ALA A 437 -4.01 -18.61 -19.40
N GLU A 438 -3.49 -19.51 -18.58
CA GLU A 438 -2.30 -19.32 -17.75
C GLU A 438 -1.24 -20.32 -18.20
N ILE A 439 -0.02 -19.83 -18.37
CA ILE A 439 1.13 -20.61 -18.77
C ILE A 439 2.08 -20.71 -17.59
N GLN A 440 2.41 -21.92 -17.17
CA GLN A 440 3.39 -22.17 -16.10
C GLN A 440 4.37 -23.22 -16.58
N LYS A 441 5.65 -23.01 -16.32
CA LYS A 441 6.69 -24.01 -16.54
C LYS A 441 7.07 -24.61 -15.19
N GLU A 442 6.81 -25.88 -15.02
CA GLU A 442 7.29 -26.60 -13.87
C GLU A 442 8.75 -27.04 -14.07
N PRO A 443 9.60 -27.00 -13.04
CA PRO A 443 10.99 -27.45 -13.15
C PRO A 443 11.06 -28.91 -13.63
N GLY A 444 11.70 -29.15 -14.80
CA GLY A 444 11.86 -30.47 -15.38
C GLY A 444 10.67 -31.02 -16.17
N CYS A 445 9.59 -30.22 -16.35
CA CYS A 445 8.41 -30.61 -17.10
C CYS A 445 8.19 -29.72 -18.33
N GLU A 446 7.33 -30.22 -19.26
CA GLU A 446 6.79 -29.42 -20.34
C GLU A 446 5.89 -28.30 -19.80
N MET A 447 5.69 -27.29 -20.61
CA MET A 447 4.88 -26.13 -20.31
C MET A 447 3.43 -26.54 -20.02
N VAL A 448 2.93 -26.20 -18.84
CA VAL A 448 1.53 -26.46 -18.43
C VAL A 448 0.68 -25.27 -18.82
N VAL A 449 -0.34 -25.49 -19.63
CA VAL A 449 -1.31 -24.48 -20.05
C VAL A 449 -2.65 -24.78 -19.39
N LYS A 450 -3.15 -23.85 -18.58
CA LYS A 450 -4.48 -23.92 -17.98
C LYS A 450 -5.42 -22.99 -18.75
N THR A 451 -6.27 -23.53 -19.60
CA THR A 451 -7.27 -22.74 -20.33
C THR A 451 -8.42 -22.32 -19.43
N ARG A 452 -8.99 -21.15 -19.72
CA ARG A 452 -10.13 -20.58 -19.02
C ARG A 452 -11.23 -20.19 -20.00
N ARG A 453 -12.50 -20.27 -19.55
CA ARG A 453 -13.60 -19.72 -20.32
C ARG A 453 -13.42 -18.22 -20.48
N LYS A 454 -13.53 -17.73 -21.72
CA LYS A 454 -13.50 -16.29 -22.02
C LYS A 454 -14.73 -15.62 -21.39
N ALA A 455 -14.52 -14.85 -20.34
CA ALA A 455 -15.56 -14.09 -19.66
C ALA A 455 -14.97 -12.77 -19.17
N PHE A 456 -15.68 -11.67 -19.43
CA PHE A 456 -15.25 -10.36 -18.97
C PHE A 456 -15.50 -10.21 -17.47
N ASP A 457 -14.48 -9.78 -16.75
CA ASP A 457 -14.52 -9.46 -15.33
C ASP A 457 -13.97 -8.06 -15.10
N LEU A 458 -14.73 -7.21 -14.42
CA LEU A 458 -14.37 -5.80 -14.22
C LEU A 458 -13.09 -5.59 -13.40
N ASP A 459 -12.84 -6.46 -12.42
CA ASP A 459 -11.64 -6.36 -11.59
C ASP A 459 -10.42 -6.83 -12.39
N THR A 460 -10.55 -7.92 -13.14
CA THR A 460 -9.55 -8.40 -14.10
C THR A 460 -9.20 -7.30 -15.12
N TYR A 461 -10.22 -6.67 -15.72
CA TYR A 461 -10.02 -5.53 -16.63
C TYR A 461 -9.21 -4.41 -15.98
N LYS A 462 -9.59 -3.97 -14.78
CA LYS A 462 -8.90 -2.89 -14.07
C LYS A 462 -7.45 -3.25 -13.72
N ILE A 463 -7.21 -4.50 -13.32
CA ILE A 463 -5.87 -5.01 -13.03
C ILE A 463 -5.02 -4.96 -14.30
N LEU A 464 -5.50 -5.57 -15.39
CA LEU A 464 -4.79 -5.61 -16.67
C LEU A 464 -4.53 -4.20 -17.22
N GLN A 465 -5.56 -3.34 -17.24
CA GLN A 465 -5.42 -1.95 -17.69
C GLN A 465 -4.36 -1.21 -16.88
N SER A 466 -4.44 -1.28 -15.55
CA SER A 466 -3.47 -0.61 -14.67
C SER A 466 -2.04 -1.10 -14.90
N PHE A 467 -1.86 -2.39 -15.14
CA PHE A 467 -0.52 -2.95 -15.39
C PHE A 467 0.02 -2.56 -16.77
N ILE A 468 -0.79 -2.66 -17.80
CA ILE A 468 -0.39 -2.32 -19.18
C ILE A 468 -0.06 -0.83 -19.30
N GLU A 469 -0.84 0.06 -18.64
CA GLU A 469 -0.64 1.50 -18.72
C GLU A 469 0.44 2.04 -17.76
N ALA A 470 0.45 1.58 -16.51
CA ALA A 470 1.34 2.12 -15.49
C ALA A 470 2.75 1.52 -15.50
N LYS A 471 2.91 0.30 -16.01
CA LYS A 471 4.18 -0.45 -15.95
C LYS A 471 4.57 -1.09 -17.29
N PRO A 472 4.46 -0.40 -18.45
CA PRO A 472 4.74 -1.00 -19.75
C PRO A 472 6.20 -1.50 -19.88
N HIS A 473 7.14 -0.85 -19.17
CA HIS A 473 8.54 -1.24 -19.14
C HIS A 473 8.80 -2.56 -18.41
N LYS A 474 7.87 -2.98 -17.54
CA LYS A 474 7.96 -4.24 -16.77
C LYS A 474 7.28 -5.41 -17.48
N LEU A 475 6.58 -5.18 -18.57
CA LEU A 475 5.86 -6.21 -19.29
C LEU A 475 6.53 -6.54 -20.61
N ALA A 476 6.54 -7.82 -20.97
CA ALA A 476 6.68 -8.30 -22.33
C ALA A 476 5.27 -8.69 -22.81
N ILE A 477 4.80 -8.05 -23.88
CA ILE A 477 3.50 -8.32 -24.49
C ILE A 477 3.75 -8.80 -25.90
N GLN A 478 3.42 -10.06 -26.18
CA GLN A 478 3.66 -10.69 -27.46
C GLN A 478 2.32 -11.12 -28.08
N PRO A 479 1.94 -10.58 -29.26
CA PRO A 479 0.80 -11.12 -30.01
C PRO A 479 1.05 -12.56 -30.41
N LEU A 480 0.03 -13.41 -30.22
CA LEU A 480 0.10 -14.83 -30.53
C LEU A 480 -0.41 -15.09 -31.95
N SER A 481 0.32 -15.95 -32.68
CA SER A 481 -0.05 -16.46 -33.99
C SER A 481 -1.04 -17.63 -33.88
N ALA A 482 -1.75 -17.96 -34.97
CA ALA A 482 -2.67 -19.10 -35.00
C ALA A 482 -2.01 -20.43 -34.61
N PRO A 483 -0.77 -20.78 -35.03
CA PRO A 483 -0.10 -21.99 -34.56
C PRO A 483 0.16 -22.03 -33.07
N GLU A 484 0.57 -20.86 -32.48
CA GLU A 484 0.83 -20.74 -31.03
C GLU A 484 -0.46 -20.90 -30.21
N LEU A 485 -1.58 -20.34 -30.72
CA LEU A 485 -2.90 -20.52 -30.08
C LEU A 485 -3.32 -22.00 -30.10
N GLN A 486 -3.14 -22.71 -31.21
CA GLN A 486 -3.40 -24.14 -31.26
C GLN A 486 -2.53 -24.93 -30.29
N GLN A 487 -1.26 -24.59 -30.14
CA GLN A 487 -0.36 -25.20 -29.17
C GLN A 487 -0.86 -25.02 -27.73
N PHE A 488 -1.50 -23.88 -27.41
CA PHE A 488 -2.08 -23.59 -26.10
C PHE A 488 -3.51 -24.15 -25.93
N GLY A 489 -4.10 -24.78 -26.94
CA GLY A 489 -5.47 -25.28 -26.91
C GLY A 489 -6.53 -24.17 -26.94
N LEU A 490 -6.22 -23.04 -27.57
CA LEU A 490 -7.06 -21.85 -27.71
C LEU A 490 -7.58 -21.64 -29.13
#